data_d7615c709f9c2d1728869c28dedcdf31
#
_entry.id   d7615c709f9c2d1728869c28dedcdf31
#
_cell.length_a   1.000
_cell.length_b   1.000
_cell.length_c   1.000
_cell.angle_alpha   90.00
_cell.angle_beta   90.00
_cell.angle_gamma   90.00
#
_symmetry.space_group_name_H-M   'P 1'
#
loop_
_entity.id
_entity.type
_entity.pdbx_description
1 polymer ?
#
loop_
_entity_poly.entity_id
_entity_poly.type
_entity_poly.pdbx_seq_one_letter_code
_entity_poly.pdbx_strand_id
1 'polypeptide(L)'
;MHVKLNEFSDISLNTLHLAHEEPMMNMSNQSTKGKTTRYAIIAVLIIAIIAGGLYYQLNMASSNSMTSETMMTSGSTSETMSATIPLTSATQPAVSVSLLGAGATFPAPLIQKWTVEYNSLNPSVTINYNPIGSGGGIQQITQKTVDFGASDAPLTDAQFAAAPGLTLFPETLGGVAVTYNLQPYGISNTTTIQFNGFVLASIYYGNITKWNDPAIQQLNPGVALPSNQITAVHRSDGSGTTYAFTDYLYTVNHAWHVNVGRSTSVTWPVDKAANGVGAKGNAGVAGTVANTPGAIGYVDVIYAKQKQLGVGAVQNAAGNFVIPTLQTILWAAANATGTPNPADLRLHIVNAGGDQSYPIATYTYVLVYKDMSLNPDLNIDKAKALAGFFWWAIHDGQQYSEALIYVPLPQNVVGADEQLLRTLNFQGQLLLSS
;
A
#
# COMPACT_ATOMS: atom_id res chain seq x y z
N MET A 1 43.86 18.20 56.97
CA MET A 1 43.01 17.65 58.02
C MET A 1 42.49 16.35 57.43
N HIS A 2 43.26 15.31 57.52
CA HIS A 2 43.27 14.22 58.50
C HIS A 2 41.83 13.79 58.87
N VAL A 3 41.34 12.53 58.73
CA VAL A 3 41.88 11.25 59.26
C VAL A 3 41.01 10.12 58.71
N LYS A 4 41.67 9.03 58.19
CA LYS A 4 41.68 7.57 58.51
C LYS A 4 40.41 6.79 58.15
N LEU A 5 40.50 5.73 57.33
CA LEU A 5 41.02 4.34 57.45
C LEU A 5 40.42 3.53 58.61
N ASN A 6 39.86 2.40 58.30
CA ASN A 6 40.11 1.01 58.75
C ASN A 6 38.92 0.15 58.34
N GLU A 7 39.14 -0.91 57.55
CA GLU A 7 39.63 -2.28 57.85
C GLU A 7 38.61 -3.15 58.57
N PHE A 8 38.34 -4.29 58.01
CA PHE A 8 38.54 -5.68 58.46
C PHE A 8 37.73 -6.57 57.52
N SER A 9 38.31 -7.38 56.64
CA SER A 9 39.03 -8.68 56.75
C SER A 9 38.14 -9.90 56.92
N ASP A 10 38.30 -10.80 55.94
CA ASP A 10 38.40 -12.27 56.00
C ASP A 10 37.43 -13.17 56.79
N ILE A 11 37.02 -14.22 56.09
CA ILE A 11 37.10 -15.68 56.46
C ILE A 11 36.64 -16.45 55.21
N SER A 12 37.48 -17.07 54.41
CA SER A 12 38.15 -18.38 54.38
C SER A 12 37.24 -19.61 54.26
N LEU A 13 37.39 -20.29 53.11
CA LEU A 13 37.53 -21.74 52.85
C LEU A 13 36.69 -22.77 53.64
N ASN A 14 35.92 -23.62 52.89
CA ASN A 14 36.30 -25.06 52.89
C ASN A 14 35.59 -25.83 51.74
N THR A 15 36.42 -26.57 51.04
CA THR A 15 36.22 -27.71 50.17
C THR A 15 35.28 -28.77 50.67
N LEU A 16 34.54 -29.43 49.78
CA LEU A 16 34.50 -30.91 49.71
C LEU A 16 34.10 -31.42 48.32
N HIS A 17 34.94 -32.24 47.77
CA HIS A 17 34.74 -33.17 46.66
C HIS A 17 33.61 -34.14 46.93
N LEU A 18 32.83 -34.49 45.91
CA LEU A 18 32.41 -35.86 45.65
C LEU A 18 31.96 -35.98 44.20
N ALA A 19 32.73 -36.81 43.48
CA ALA A 19 32.44 -37.35 42.18
C ALA A 19 31.23 -38.30 42.26
N HIS A 20 30.34 -38.29 41.26
CA HIS A 20 29.66 -39.49 40.82
C HIS A 20 29.30 -39.42 39.34
N GLU A 21 29.59 -40.48 38.69
CA GLU A 21 29.53 -40.99 37.32
C GLU A 21 28.27 -40.62 36.51
N GLU A 22 28.52 -40.42 35.24
CA GLU A 22 27.51 -40.45 34.17
C GLU A 22 26.86 -41.85 34.02
N PRO A 23 25.68 -41.88 33.40
CA PRO A 23 25.51 -42.83 32.33
C PRO A 23 25.08 -42.16 31.02
N MET A 24 25.80 -42.52 29.98
CA MET A 24 25.41 -42.33 28.60
C MET A 24 23.99 -42.85 28.33
N MET A 25 23.08 -42.00 27.88
CA MET A 25 21.82 -42.44 27.30
C MET A 25 21.61 -41.86 25.90
N ASN A 26 21.90 -42.70 24.97
CA ASN A 26 21.31 -42.95 23.65
C ASN A 26 20.53 -41.79 22.98
N MET A 27 21.23 -41.01 22.14
CA MET A 27 20.64 -40.10 21.16
C MET A 27 20.18 -40.91 19.92
N SER A 28 19.00 -41.46 19.92
CA SER A 28 18.29 -41.85 18.69
C SER A 28 16.77 -42.05 19.00
N ASN A 29 15.95 -41.00 19.00
CA ASN A 29 14.52 -41.06 18.71
C ASN A 29 13.76 -39.74 18.87
N GLN A 30 14.27 -38.60 18.43
CA GLN A 30 13.48 -37.37 18.41
C GLN A 30 13.27 -36.71 17.03
N SER A 31 13.72 -37.33 15.93
CA SER A 31 13.61 -36.72 14.59
C SER A 31 12.37 -37.15 13.80
N THR A 32 11.59 -38.12 14.23
CA THR A 32 10.48 -38.66 13.43
C THR A 32 9.10 -38.09 13.77
N LYS A 33 8.84 -37.65 15.02
CA LYS A 33 7.53 -37.12 15.41
C LYS A 33 7.21 -35.73 14.82
N GLY A 34 8.19 -34.86 14.63
CA GLY A 34 7.97 -33.53 14.05
C GLY A 34 7.70 -33.54 12.53
N LYS A 35 8.22 -34.51 11.81
CA LYS A 35 8.00 -34.65 10.36
C LYS A 35 6.61 -35.23 10.04
N THR A 36 6.17 -36.24 10.79
CA THR A 36 4.83 -36.83 10.62
C THR A 36 3.69 -35.84 10.89
N THR A 37 3.83 -34.97 11.88
CA THR A 37 2.82 -33.94 12.19
C THR A 37 2.75 -32.87 11.09
N ARG A 38 3.87 -32.49 10.48
CA ARG A 38 3.89 -31.53 9.36
C ARG A 38 3.25 -32.10 8.10
N TYR A 39 3.52 -33.35 7.77
CA TYR A 39 2.90 -34.02 6.61
C TYR A 39 1.40 -34.26 6.82
N ALA A 40 0.94 -34.53 8.04
CA ALA A 40 -0.46 -34.66 8.36
C ALA A 40 -1.23 -33.34 8.18
N ILE A 41 -0.66 -32.20 8.58
CA ILE A 41 -1.26 -30.86 8.40
C ILE A 41 -1.33 -30.50 6.90
N ILE A 42 -0.29 -30.79 6.13
CA ILE A 42 -0.25 -30.54 4.69
C ILE A 42 -1.29 -31.41 3.97
N ALA A 43 -1.43 -32.69 4.36
CA ALA A 43 -2.42 -33.60 3.77
C ALA A 43 -3.86 -33.14 4.07
N VAL A 44 -4.16 -32.63 5.25
CA VAL A 44 -5.48 -32.08 5.61
C VAL A 44 -5.80 -30.81 4.81
N LEU A 45 -4.80 -29.93 4.59
CA LEU A 45 -4.98 -28.74 3.76
C LEU A 45 -5.22 -29.07 2.29
N ILE A 46 -4.53 -30.06 1.74
CA ILE A 46 -4.74 -30.51 0.35
C ILE A 46 -6.13 -31.13 0.19
N ILE A 47 -6.60 -31.93 1.15
CA ILE A 47 -7.95 -32.53 1.13
C ILE A 47 -9.03 -31.43 1.22
N ALA A 48 -8.83 -30.39 2.03
CA ALA A 48 -9.75 -29.26 2.12
C ALA A 48 -9.84 -28.45 0.81
N ILE A 49 -8.73 -28.28 0.10
CA ILE A 49 -8.68 -27.58 -1.20
C ILE A 49 -9.40 -28.43 -2.28
N ILE A 50 -9.19 -29.74 -2.30
CA ILE A 50 -9.84 -30.65 -3.25
C ILE A 50 -11.35 -30.72 -2.96
N ALA A 51 -11.77 -30.82 -1.69
CA ALA A 51 -13.17 -30.82 -1.31
C ALA A 51 -13.88 -29.50 -1.64
N GLY A 52 -13.22 -28.36 -1.43
CA GLY A 52 -13.72 -27.03 -1.81
C GLY A 52 -13.86 -26.88 -3.33
N GLY A 53 -12.91 -27.38 -4.11
CA GLY A 53 -12.96 -27.39 -5.56
C GLY A 53 -14.09 -28.28 -6.11
N LEU A 54 -14.31 -29.46 -5.51
CA LEU A 54 -15.41 -30.36 -5.89
C LEU A 54 -16.77 -29.76 -5.53
N TYR A 55 -16.90 -29.13 -4.36
CA TYR A 55 -18.14 -28.47 -3.95
C TYR A 55 -18.48 -27.28 -4.88
N TYR A 56 -17.48 -26.51 -5.31
CA TYR A 56 -17.65 -25.44 -6.28
C TYR A 56 -18.09 -25.98 -7.66
N GLN A 57 -17.49 -27.07 -8.15
CA GLN A 57 -17.85 -27.68 -9.42
C GLN A 57 -19.25 -28.29 -9.39
N LEU A 58 -19.66 -28.93 -8.29
CA LEU A 58 -21.01 -29.53 -8.15
C LEU A 58 -22.09 -28.44 -8.09
N ASN A 59 -21.85 -27.30 -7.50
CA ASN A 59 -22.80 -26.18 -7.50
C ASN A 59 -22.91 -25.45 -8.85
N MET A 60 -21.86 -25.44 -9.66
CA MET A 60 -21.92 -24.92 -11.03
C MET A 60 -22.63 -25.85 -11.98
N ALA A 61 -22.64 -27.17 -11.75
CA ALA A 61 -23.31 -28.16 -12.58
C ALA A 61 -24.85 -28.21 -12.38
N SER A 62 -25.34 -27.75 -11.22
CA SER A 62 -26.79 -27.73 -10.92
C SER A 62 -27.53 -26.50 -11.46
N SER A 63 -26.86 -25.53 -12.06
CA SER A 63 -27.49 -24.32 -12.64
C SER A 63 -27.77 -24.41 -14.15
N ASN A 64 -27.44 -25.53 -14.82
CA ASN A 64 -27.52 -25.64 -16.29
C ASN A 64 -28.46 -26.79 -16.80
N SER A 65 -29.49 -27.18 -16.08
CA SER A 65 -30.47 -28.12 -16.59
C SER A 65 -31.92 -27.62 -16.43
N MET A 66 -32.33 -26.77 -17.35
CA MET A 66 -33.72 -26.64 -17.76
C MET A 66 -33.79 -26.67 -19.29
N THR A 67 -33.87 -27.85 -19.82
CA THR A 67 -34.22 -28.14 -21.22
C THR A 67 -35.73 -28.26 -21.35
N SER A 68 -36.23 -27.59 -22.38
CA SER A 68 -37.57 -27.63 -22.95
C SER A 68 -38.04 -29.06 -23.22
N GLU A 69 -39.26 -29.37 -22.80
CA GLU A 69 -40.07 -30.42 -23.46
C GLU A 69 -41.32 -29.81 -24.05
N THR A 70 -41.43 -29.98 -25.37
CA THR A 70 -42.59 -29.67 -26.17
C THR A 70 -43.51 -30.88 -26.16
N MET A 71 -44.78 -30.73 -25.77
CA MET A 71 -45.84 -31.66 -26.18
C MET A 71 -47.05 -30.90 -26.68
N MET A 72 -47.37 -31.17 -27.93
CA MET A 72 -48.65 -30.81 -28.56
C MET A 72 -49.77 -31.67 -28.05
N THR A 73 -50.90 -31.07 -27.74
CA THR A 73 -52.20 -31.70 -27.95
C THR A 73 -53.27 -30.64 -28.22
N SER A 74 -54.00 -30.84 -29.28
CA SER A 74 -55.09 -30.07 -29.80
C SER A 74 -56.37 -30.22 -28.99
N GLY A 75 -57.11 -29.13 -28.77
CA GLY A 75 -58.47 -29.16 -28.22
C GLY A 75 -59.10 -27.77 -28.32
N SER A 76 -60.02 -27.64 -29.29
CA SER A 76 -60.83 -26.45 -29.58
C SER A 76 -61.92 -26.28 -28.53
N THR A 77 -62.05 -25.08 -27.94
CA THR A 77 -63.35 -24.45 -27.53
C THR A 77 -63.19 -22.93 -27.41
N SER A 78 -64.03 -22.24 -28.14
CA SER A 78 -64.21 -20.78 -28.11
C SER A 78 -64.85 -20.33 -26.79
N GLU A 79 -64.15 -19.47 -26.02
CA GLU A 79 -64.81 -18.54 -25.09
C GLU A 79 -64.12 -17.20 -25.12
N THR A 80 -64.91 -16.18 -25.44
CA THR A 80 -64.52 -14.77 -25.48
C THR A 80 -64.37 -14.29 -24.06
N MET A 81 -63.16 -14.13 -23.58
CA MET A 81 -62.87 -13.39 -22.36
C MET A 81 -61.89 -12.22 -22.67
N SER A 82 -62.38 -11.04 -22.31
CA SER A 82 -61.64 -9.78 -22.34
C SER A 82 -60.40 -9.93 -21.45
N ALA A 83 -59.23 -10.19 -22.01
CA ALA A 83 -57.97 -10.26 -21.26
C ALA A 83 -57.40 -8.84 -21.09
N THR A 84 -57.53 -8.34 -19.89
CA THR A 84 -56.65 -7.24 -19.39
C THR A 84 -55.24 -7.79 -19.41
N ILE A 85 -54.44 -7.30 -20.37
CA ILE A 85 -52.98 -7.60 -20.44
C ILE A 85 -52.34 -6.95 -19.22
N PRO A 86 -51.74 -7.67 -18.28
CA PRO A 86 -50.88 -7.03 -17.30
C PRO A 86 -49.68 -6.43 -18.06
N LEU A 87 -49.51 -5.10 -17.97
CA LEU A 87 -48.25 -4.48 -18.36
C LEU A 87 -47.16 -5.07 -17.46
N THR A 88 -46.55 -6.14 -17.87
CA THR A 88 -45.26 -6.56 -17.35
C THR A 88 -44.31 -5.45 -17.74
N SER A 89 -43.96 -4.63 -16.75
CA SER A 89 -42.85 -3.69 -16.85
C SER A 89 -41.63 -4.53 -17.25
N ALA A 90 -41.29 -4.52 -18.54
CA ALA A 90 -40.06 -5.10 -19.00
C ALA A 90 -38.94 -4.35 -18.27
N THR A 91 -38.34 -4.99 -17.26
CA THR A 91 -37.13 -4.49 -16.62
C THR A 91 -36.09 -4.41 -17.74
N GLN A 92 -35.81 -3.20 -18.21
CA GLN A 92 -34.76 -2.97 -19.17
C GLN A 92 -33.47 -3.61 -18.64
N PRO A 93 -32.76 -4.45 -19.41
CA PRO A 93 -31.55 -5.06 -18.91
C PRO A 93 -30.61 -3.96 -18.43
N ALA A 94 -30.13 -4.11 -17.20
CA ALA A 94 -29.18 -3.17 -16.62
C ALA A 94 -27.97 -3.03 -17.57
N VAL A 95 -27.66 -1.82 -18.00
CA VAL A 95 -26.52 -1.55 -18.87
C VAL A 95 -25.25 -1.96 -18.10
N SER A 96 -24.54 -2.94 -18.65
CA SER A 96 -23.25 -3.37 -18.07
C SER A 96 -22.17 -2.33 -18.40
N VAL A 97 -21.48 -1.85 -17.37
CA VAL A 97 -20.43 -0.83 -17.46
C VAL A 97 -19.09 -1.44 -17.08
N SER A 98 -18.09 -1.25 -17.93
CA SER A 98 -16.70 -1.59 -17.63
C SER A 98 -15.86 -0.33 -17.56
N LEU A 99 -15.16 -0.14 -16.43
CA LEU A 99 -14.27 0.99 -16.13
C LEU A 99 -12.82 0.52 -16.07
N LEU A 100 -11.91 1.34 -16.55
CA LEU A 100 -10.47 1.11 -16.53
C LEU A 100 -9.74 2.24 -15.81
N GLY A 101 -9.03 1.87 -14.74
CA GLY A 101 -8.10 2.76 -14.04
C GLY A 101 -6.66 2.30 -14.17
N ALA A 102 -5.71 3.22 -14.05
CA ALA A 102 -4.29 2.87 -13.99
C ALA A 102 -3.50 3.90 -13.18
N GLY A 103 -2.40 3.47 -12.59
CA GLY A 103 -1.51 4.42 -11.92
C GLY A 103 -0.73 3.84 -10.75
N ALA A 104 -0.74 4.57 -9.64
CA ALA A 104 0.06 4.31 -8.46
C ALA A 104 -0.03 2.86 -7.98
N THR A 105 1.13 2.29 -7.62
CA THR A 105 1.18 0.96 -7.01
C THR A 105 0.99 1.02 -5.50
N PHE A 106 1.09 2.20 -4.90
CA PHE A 106 0.88 2.43 -3.48
C PHE A 106 -0.57 2.07 -3.07
N PRO A 107 -1.65 2.66 -3.61
CA PRO A 107 -3.01 2.33 -3.23
C PRO A 107 -3.56 1.04 -3.86
N ALA A 108 -2.78 0.37 -4.74
CA ALA A 108 -3.29 -0.73 -5.53
C ALA A 108 -3.95 -1.87 -4.71
N PRO A 109 -3.44 -2.30 -3.55
CA PRO A 109 -4.12 -3.28 -2.70
C PRO A 109 -5.51 -2.83 -2.25
N LEU A 110 -5.68 -1.55 -1.91
CA LEU A 110 -6.96 -1.00 -1.48
C LEU A 110 -7.91 -0.80 -2.66
N ILE A 111 -7.45 -0.24 -3.77
CA ILE A 111 -8.26 -0.10 -4.98
C ILE A 111 -8.76 -1.47 -5.45
N GLN A 112 -7.91 -2.50 -5.48
CA GLN A 112 -8.31 -3.87 -5.82
C GLN A 112 -9.37 -4.42 -4.86
N LYS A 113 -9.25 -4.15 -3.56
CA LYS A 113 -10.29 -4.51 -2.59
C LYS A 113 -11.60 -3.77 -2.90
N TRP A 114 -11.54 -2.47 -3.15
CA TRP A 114 -12.70 -1.66 -3.51
C TRP A 114 -13.40 -2.12 -4.78
N THR A 115 -12.65 -2.50 -5.82
CA THR A 115 -13.26 -2.99 -7.08
C THR A 115 -14.08 -4.26 -6.89
N VAL A 116 -13.63 -5.16 -6.03
CA VAL A 116 -14.35 -6.39 -5.68
C VAL A 116 -15.61 -6.08 -4.87
N GLU A 117 -15.49 -5.27 -3.83
CA GLU A 117 -16.60 -4.94 -2.94
C GLU A 117 -17.66 -4.08 -3.65
N TYR A 118 -17.25 -3.09 -4.42
CA TYR A 118 -18.17 -2.26 -5.19
C TYR A 118 -18.92 -3.07 -6.26
N ASN A 119 -18.25 -4.00 -6.94
CA ASN A 119 -18.90 -4.89 -7.89
C ASN A 119 -19.95 -5.79 -7.21
N SER A 120 -19.71 -6.27 -5.98
CA SER A 120 -20.68 -7.07 -5.24
C SER A 120 -21.96 -6.27 -4.90
N LEU A 121 -21.84 -4.98 -4.68
CA LEU A 121 -22.96 -4.06 -4.42
C LEU A 121 -23.61 -3.57 -5.73
N ASN A 122 -22.84 -3.49 -6.80
CA ASN A 122 -23.25 -2.97 -8.11
C ASN A 122 -22.82 -3.97 -9.22
N PRO A 123 -23.50 -5.12 -9.38
CA PRO A 123 -23.07 -6.21 -10.28
C PRO A 123 -22.97 -5.83 -11.75
N SER A 124 -23.63 -4.74 -12.16
CA SER A 124 -23.55 -4.20 -13.52
C SER A 124 -22.28 -3.36 -13.77
N VAL A 125 -21.48 -3.03 -12.73
CA VAL A 125 -20.27 -2.22 -12.85
C VAL A 125 -19.05 -3.06 -12.57
N THR A 126 -18.16 -3.21 -13.55
CA THR A 126 -16.86 -3.86 -13.41
C THR A 126 -15.76 -2.82 -13.49
N ILE A 127 -14.83 -2.83 -12.54
CA ILE A 127 -13.72 -1.88 -12.50
C ILE A 127 -12.42 -2.67 -12.55
N ASN A 128 -11.55 -2.34 -13.51
CA ASN A 128 -10.21 -2.91 -13.64
C ASN A 128 -9.18 -1.83 -13.30
N TYR A 129 -8.20 -2.17 -12.47
CA TYR A 129 -7.13 -1.26 -12.11
C TYR A 129 -5.77 -1.86 -12.46
N ASN A 130 -4.96 -1.11 -13.23
CA ASN A 130 -3.61 -1.51 -13.65
C ASN A 130 -2.53 -0.72 -12.88
N PRO A 131 -1.83 -1.33 -11.90
CA PRO A 131 -0.83 -0.66 -11.06
C PRO A 131 0.52 -0.54 -11.81
N ILE A 132 0.67 0.51 -12.61
CA ILE A 132 1.84 0.77 -13.46
C ILE A 132 2.79 1.86 -12.94
N GLY A 133 2.47 2.43 -11.78
CA GLY A 133 3.17 3.56 -11.16
C GLY A 133 2.51 4.90 -11.48
N SER A 134 2.68 5.88 -10.58
CA SER A 134 2.05 7.21 -10.67
C SER A 134 2.37 7.93 -11.99
N GLY A 135 3.61 7.86 -12.44
CA GLY A 135 4.00 8.46 -13.74
C GLY A 135 3.23 7.87 -14.92
N GLY A 136 3.03 6.54 -14.91
CA GLY A 136 2.22 5.85 -15.92
C GLY A 136 0.73 6.24 -15.83
N GLY A 137 0.19 6.37 -14.62
CA GLY A 137 -1.19 6.80 -14.38
C GLY A 137 -1.44 8.22 -14.88
N ILE A 138 -0.56 9.17 -14.51
CA ILE A 138 -0.62 10.55 -14.98
C ILE A 138 -0.55 10.60 -16.53
N GLN A 139 0.35 9.84 -17.13
CA GLN A 139 0.49 9.78 -18.57
C GLN A 139 -0.78 9.25 -19.24
N GLN A 140 -1.33 8.14 -18.79
CA GLN A 140 -2.49 7.50 -19.42
C GLN A 140 -3.76 8.34 -19.27
N ILE A 141 -4.02 8.96 -18.11
CA ILE A 141 -5.18 9.84 -17.96
C ILE A 141 -5.02 11.12 -18.81
N THR A 142 -3.81 11.68 -18.91
CA THR A 142 -3.53 12.82 -19.79
C THR A 142 -3.77 12.47 -21.26
N GLN A 143 -3.41 11.26 -21.68
CA GLN A 143 -3.65 10.71 -23.02
C GLN A 143 -5.09 10.20 -23.22
N LYS A 144 -5.90 10.17 -22.14
CA LYS A 144 -7.30 9.71 -22.16
C LYS A 144 -7.47 8.24 -22.57
N THR A 145 -6.49 7.40 -22.23
CA THR A 145 -6.48 5.95 -22.52
C THR A 145 -7.00 5.12 -21.35
N VAL A 146 -7.39 5.77 -20.25
CA VAL A 146 -8.04 5.17 -19.08
C VAL A 146 -9.15 6.09 -18.60
N ASP A 147 -10.13 5.53 -17.89
CA ASP A 147 -11.27 6.29 -17.37
C ASP A 147 -10.87 7.14 -16.15
N PHE A 148 -9.89 6.67 -15.36
CA PHE A 148 -9.29 7.42 -14.25
C PHE A 148 -7.83 7.04 -14.04
N GLY A 149 -7.06 7.96 -13.46
CA GLY A 149 -5.68 7.74 -13.02
C GLY A 149 -5.56 7.64 -11.51
N ALA A 150 -4.41 7.16 -11.02
CA ALA A 150 -4.04 7.30 -9.61
C ALA A 150 -2.57 7.67 -9.44
N SER A 151 -2.28 8.51 -8.43
CA SER A 151 -0.93 9.01 -8.15
C SER A 151 -0.75 9.35 -6.66
N ASP A 152 0.38 8.94 -6.06
CA ASP A 152 0.76 9.39 -4.71
C ASP A 152 1.52 10.74 -4.75
N ALA A 153 1.90 11.21 -5.95
CA ALA A 153 2.40 12.55 -6.16
C ALA A 153 1.26 13.46 -6.63
N PRO A 154 1.03 14.61 -6.01
CA PRO A 154 0.09 15.58 -6.53
C PRO A 154 0.54 16.07 -7.91
N LEU A 155 -0.43 16.40 -8.77
CA LEU A 155 -0.14 16.97 -10.09
C LEU A 155 0.56 18.32 -9.97
N THR A 156 1.58 18.54 -10.78
CA THR A 156 2.24 19.84 -10.93
C THR A 156 1.40 20.80 -11.78
N ASP A 157 1.64 22.10 -11.67
CA ASP A 157 0.97 23.11 -12.51
C ASP A 157 1.19 22.83 -14.00
N ALA A 158 2.39 22.35 -14.37
CA ALA A 158 2.69 21.96 -15.75
C ALA A 158 1.85 20.77 -16.24
N GLN A 159 1.56 19.79 -15.35
CA GLN A 159 0.69 18.65 -15.68
C GLN A 159 -0.78 19.07 -15.80
N PHE A 160 -1.26 19.97 -14.94
CA PHE A 160 -2.59 20.57 -15.10
C PHE A 160 -2.71 21.36 -16.40
N ALA A 161 -1.68 22.15 -16.74
CA ALA A 161 -1.67 22.90 -18.00
C ALA A 161 -1.64 21.97 -19.24
N ALA A 162 -0.99 20.81 -19.14
CA ALA A 162 -0.94 19.81 -20.22
C ALA A 162 -2.26 19.03 -20.39
N ALA A 163 -3.11 18.98 -19.36
CA ALA A 163 -4.40 18.29 -19.37
C ALA A 163 -5.52 19.20 -18.81
N PRO A 164 -5.96 20.22 -19.57
CA PRO A 164 -7.00 21.14 -19.11
C PRO A 164 -8.29 20.40 -18.75
N GLY A 165 -8.84 20.73 -17.57
CA GLY A 165 -10.04 20.08 -17.02
C GLY A 165 -9.75 18.83 -16.18
N LEU A 166 -8.50 18.34 -16.13
CA LEU A 166 -8.10 17.30 -15.21
C LEU A 166 -8.13 17.85 -13.77
N THR A 167 -8.61 17.04 -12.83
CA THR A 167 -8.61 17.33 -11.40
C THR A 167 -8.09 16.14 -10.61
N LEU A 168 -7.83 16.35 -9.33
CA LEU A 168 -7.44 15.28 -8.40
C LEU A 168 -8.17 15.46 -7.07
N PHE A 169 -8.36 14.34 -6.38
CA PHE A 169 -8.83 14.33 -5.01
C PHE A 169 -8.16 13.18 -4.25
N PRO A 170 -7.90 13.33 -2.93
CA PRO A 170 -7.39 12.25 -2.10
C PRO A 170 -8.34 11.04 -2.07
N GLU A 171 -7.79 9.83 -2.09
CA GLU A 171 -8.60 8.59 -1.97
C GLU A 171 -8.32 7.85 -0.66
N THR A 172 -7.09 7.97 -0.13
CA THR A 172 -6.65 7.44 1.16
C THR A 172 -5.28 8.04 1.50
N LEU A 173 -4.72 7.68 2.64
CA LEU A 173 -3.34 8.04 2.98
C LEU A 173 -2.63 6.85 3.63
N GLY A 174 -1.29 6.84 3.53
CA GLY A 174 -0.46 5.79 4.07
C GLY A 174 0.96 6.25 4.35
N GLY A 175 1.81 5.32 4.75
CA GLY A 175 3.22 5.57 5.06
C GLY A 175 4.18 4.88 4.11
N VAL A 176 5.21 5.58 3.70
CA VAL A 176 6.35 5.00 2.98
C VAL A 176 7.34 4.45 3.99
N ALA A 177 7.33 3.14 4.18
CA ALA A 177 8.25 2.45 5.09
C ALA A 177 9.66 2.37 4.48
N VAL A 178 10.66 2.76 5.26
CA VAL A 178 12.05 2.37 5.01
C VAL A 178 12.20 0.92 5.45
N THR A 179 12.49 0.03 4.52
CA THR A 179 12.51 -1.42 4.74
C THR A 179 13.87 -2.03 4.44
N TYR A 180 14.22 -3.12 5.11
CA TYR A 180 15.55 -3.74 4.97
C TYR A 180 15.50 -5.25 5.20
N ASN A 181 16.57 -5.94 4.76
CA ASN A 181 16.77 -7.37 4.94
C ASN A 181 18.13 -7.64 5.61
N LEU A 182 18.12 -7.67 6.95
CA LEU A 182 19.29 -7.99 7.77
C LEU A 182 19.19 -9.36 8.47
N GLN A 183 18.10 -10.10 8.24
CA GLN A 183 17.88 -11.42 8.83
C GLN A 183 19.00 -12.42 8.51
N PRO A 184 19.58 -12.45 7.29
CA PRO A 184 20.72 -13.34 7.00
C PRO A 184 21.98 -13.05 7.80
N TYR A 185 22.05 -11.88 8.45
CA TYR A 185 23.16 -11.46 9.31
C TYR A 185 22.83 -11.52 10.80
N GLY A 186 21.77 -12.24 11.17
CA GLY A 186 21.38 -12.46 12.56
C GLY A 186 20.56 -11.33 13.20
N ILE A 187 20.16 -10.29 12.44
CA ILE A 187 19.27 -9.23 12.93
C ILE A 187 17.84 -9.56 12.54
N SER A 188 16.98 -9.76 13.54
CA SER A 188 15.56 -10.06 13.31
C SER A 188 14.84 -8.93 12.57
N ASN A 189 13.90 -9.28 11.71
CA ASN A 189 13.01 -8.30 11.08
C ASN A 189 12.08 -7.57 12.07
N THR A 190 12.03 -8.01 13.32
CA THR A 190 11.35 -7.31 14.42
C THR A 190 12.26 -6.31 15.14
N THR A 191 13.57 -6.31 14.87
CA THR A 191 14.50 -5.31 15.38
C THR A 191 14.32 -4.02 14.59
N THR A 192 13.92 -2.94 15.24
CA THR A 192 13.74 -1.65 14.57
C THR A 192 15.08 -0.92 14.46
N ILE A 193 15.52 -0.66 13.22
CA ILE A 193 16.69 0.18 12.94
C ILE A 193 16.24 1.63 12.80
N GLN A 194 16.97 2.55 13.43
CA GLN A 194 16.71 4.00 13.38
C GLN A 194 17.50 4.65 12.26
N PHE A 195 16.81 5.50 11.50
CA PHE A 195 17.37 6.29 10.40
C PHE A 195 16.97 7.75 10.53
N ASN A 196 17.92 8.66 10.39
CA ASN A 196 17.64 10.08 10.20
C ASN A 196 17.81 10.48 8.72
N GLY A 197 17.40 11.71 8.38
CA GLY A 197 17.48 12.20 7.01
C GLY A 197 18.91 12.25 6.45
N PHE A 198 19.93 12.51 7.29
CA PHE A 198 21.33 12.47 6.87
C PHE A 198 21.77 11.07 6.45
N VAL A 199 21.48 10.07 7.27
CA VAL A 199 21.83 8.66 6.99
C VAL A 199 21.13 8.17 5.73
N LEU A 200 19.82 8.38 5.60
CA LEU A 200 19.07 7.96 4.42
C LEU A 200 19.60 8.65 3.15
N ALA A 201 19.76 9.96 3.18
CA ALA A 201 20.34 10.68 2.04
C ALA A 201 21.74 10.17 1.69
N SER A 202 22.60 9.93 2.68
CA SER A 202 23.97 9.44 2.44
C SER A 202 24.01 8.02 1.87
N ILE A 203 23.08 7.14 2.24
CA ILE A 203 22.93 5.81 1.63
C ILE A 203 22.55 5.95 0.15
N TYR A 204 21.53 6.75 -0.17
CA TYR A 204 21.07 6.91 -1.56
C TYR A 204 21.98 7.84 -2.39
N TYR A 205 22.91 8.55 -1.76
CA TYR A 205 24.06 9.19 -2.43
C TYR A 205 25.17 8.18 -2.79
N GLY A 206 25.23 7.04 -2.10
CA GLY A 206 26.34 6.09 -2.18
C GLY A 206 27.54 6.47 -1.30
N ASN A 207 27.38 7.40 -0.36
CA ASN A 207 28.41 7.79 0.60
C ASN A 207 28.51 6.81 1.78
N ILE A 208 27.38 6.34 2.29
CA ILE A 208 27.29 5.27 3.28
C ILE A 208 27.02 3.97 2.53
N THR A 209 27.98 3.06 2.55
CA THR A 209 27.95 1.81 1.76
C THR A 209 27.91 0.54 2.62
N LYS A 210 28.03 0.67 3.96
CA LYS A 210 28.04 -0.49 4.88
C LYS A 210 27.09 -0.25 6.04
N TRP A 211 26.49 -1.34 6.53
CA TRP A 211 25.54 -1.27 7.65
C TRP A 211 26.17 -0.82 8.96
N ASN A 212 27.44 -1.20 9.24
CA ASN A 212 28.17 -0.78 10.43
C ASN A 212 28.86 0.59 10.27
N ASP A 213 28.46 1.41 9.30
CA ASP A 213 28.95 2.79 9.21
C ASP A 213 28.71 3.52 10.53
N PRO A 214 29.71 4.29 11.04
CA PRO A 214 29.58 5.00 12.32
C PRO A 214 28.33 5.84 12.44
N ALA A 215 27.87 6.46 11.35
CA ALA A 215 26.64 7.28 11.36
C ALA A 215 25.36 6.45 11.59
N ILE A 216 25.29 5.22 11.07
CA ILE A 216 24.18 4.31 11.35
C ILE A 216 24.33 3.73 12.76
N GLN A 217 25.53 3.28 13.13
CA GLN A 217 25.79 2.66 14.41
C GLN A 217 25.50 3.59 15.59
N GLN A 218 25.80 4.90 15.45
CA GLN A 218 25.53 5.90 16.46
C GLN A 218 24.04 6.08 16.75
N LEU A 219 23.18 5.92 15.74
CA LEU A 219 21.73 5.96 15.91
C LEU A 219 21.19 4.64 16.54
N ASN A 220 21.98 3.56 16.48
CA ASN A 220 21.58 2.21 16.87
C ASN A 220 22.57 1.57 17.86
N PRO A 221 22.84 2.18 19.04
CA PRO A 221 23.93 1.75 19.92
C PRO A 221 23.73 0.34 20.51
N GLY A 222 22.48 -0.15 20.55
CA GLY A 222 22.16 -1.49 21.07
C GLY A 222 22.15 -2.60 20.02
N VAL A 223 22.42 -2.30 18.75
CA VAL A 223 22.36 -3.27 17.64
C VAL A 223 23.76 -3.50 17.09
N ALA A 224 24.22 -4.74 17.06
CA ALA A 224 25.49 -5.11 16.42
C ALA A 224 25.28 -5.15 14.88
N LEU A 225 25.41 -4.00 14.22
CA LEU A 225 25.25 -3.90 12.78
C LEU A 225 26.37 -4.60 12.02
N PRO A 226 26.08 -5.35 10.93
CA PRO A 226 27.06 -6.13 10.21
C PRO A 226 27.95 -5.22 9.33
N SER A 227 29.20 -5.64 9.05
CA SER A 227 30.11 -4.93 8.16
C SER A 227 29.80 -5.11 6.66
N ASN A 228 28.69 -5.74 6.35
CA ASN A 228 28.25 -6.03 4.98
C ASN A 228 27.85 -4.78 4.22
N GLN A 229 27.96 -4.84 2.90
CA GLN A 229 27.54 -3.76 2.02
C GLN A 229 26.02 -3.57 2.04
N ILE A 230 25.61 -2.31 1.88
CA ILE A 230 24.22 -1.90 1.65
C ILE A 230 23.94 -1.93 0.15
N THR A 231 22.86 -2.62 -0.25
CA THR A 231 22.26 -2.48 -1.58
C THR A 231 21.05 -1.56 -1.46
N ALA A 232 21.12 -0.37 -2.04
CA ALA A 232 20.03 0.59 -2.00
C ALA A 232 19.07 0.34 -3.15
N VAL A 233 17.88 -0.18 -2.83
CA VAL A 233 16.83 -0.49 -3.82
C VAL A 233 15.92 0.73 -3.97
N HIS A 234 15.74 1.17 -5.22
CA HIS A 234 14.88 2.30 -5.55
C HIS A 234 13.93 1.96 -6.69
N ARG A 235 12.97 2.83 -6.98
CA ARG A 235 12.03 2.64 -8.09
C ARG A 235 12.70 2.93 -9.43
N SER A 236 12.41 2.07 -10.41
CA SER A 236 12.84 2.23 -11.80
C SER A 236 11.75 2.82 -12.70
N ASP A 237 10.52 2.99 -12.18
CA ASP A 237 9.37 3.58 -12.84
C ASP A 237 9.00 4.94 -12.22
N GLY A 238 8.19 5.73 -12.91
CA GLY A 238 7.63 6.98 -12.33
C GLY A 238 6.70 6.67 -11.16
N SER A 239 7.09 7.08 -9.95
CA SER A 239 6.52 6.61 -8.68
C SER A 239 6.18 7.75 -7.73
N GLY A 240 4.94 7.78 -7.23
CA GLY A 240 4.56 8.67 -6.14
C GLY A 240 5.22 8.28 -4.81
N THR A 241 5.47 6.99 -4.58
CA THR A 241 6.26 6.53 -3.42
C THR A 241 7.67 7.10 -3.44
N THR A 242 8.31 7.17 -4.64
CA THR A 242 9.57 7.89 -4.84
C THR A 242 9.41 9.39 -4.55
N TYR A 243 8.32 10.00 -5.01
CA TYR A 243 8.06 11.41 -4.72
C TYR A 243 8.01 11.66 -3.21
N ALA A 244 7.21 10.92 -2.45
CA ALA A 244 7.10 11.09 -1.00
C ALA A 244 8.43 10.84 -0.27
N PHE A 245 9.19 9.81 -0.66
CA PHE A 245 10.50 9.53 -0.09
C PHE A 245 11.52 10.64 -0.41
N THR A 246 11.58 11.08 -1.67
CA THR A 246 12.51 12.15 -2.08
C THR A 246 12.09 13.52 -1.55
N ASP A 247 10.79 13.76 -1.32
CA ASP A 247 10.28 14.96 -0.67
C ASP A 247 10.72 15.05 0.81
N TYR A 248 10.69 13.92 1.53
CA TYR A 248 11.28 13.86 2.86
C TYR A 248 12.78 14.22 2.83
N LEU A 249 13.57 13.57 1.97
CA LEU A 249 15.01 13.86 1.84
C LEU A 249 15.29 15.30 1.43
N TYR A 250 14.48 15.84 0.51
CA TYR A 250 14.54 17.23 0.07
C TYR A 250 14.32 18.21 1.24
N THR A 251 13.39 17.87 2.12
CA THR A 251 13.02 18.72 3.26
C THR A 251 14.09 18.70 4.36
N VAL A 252 14.72 17.54 4.62
CA VAL A 252 15.60 17.35 5.78
C VAL A 252 17.09 17.35 5.46
N ASN A 253 17.48 17.34 4.16
CA ASN A 253 18.88 17.28 3.74
C ASN A 253 19.20 18.30 2.64
N HIS A 254 19.98 19.34 2.99
CA HIS A 254 20.31 20.43 2.07
C HIS A 254 21.04 19.97 0.80
N ALA A 255 21.98 19.02 0.91
CA ALA A 255 22.70 18.53 -0.26
C ALA A 255 21.75 17.78 -1.22
N TRP A 256 20.81 17.00 -0.68
CA TRP A 256 19.76 16.35 -1.48
C TRP A 256 18.86 17.37 -2.18
N HIS A 257 18.43 18.39 -1.43
CA HIS A 257 17.64 19.50 -1.96
C HIS A 257 18.27 20.13 -3.20
N VAL A 258 19.57 20.48 -3.11
CA VAL A 258 20.27 21.21 -4.19
C VAL A 258 20.63 20.32 -5.37
N ASN A 259 21.03 19.07 -5.13
CA ASN A 259 21.66 18.24 -6.17
C ASN A 259 20.77 17.16 -6.76
N VAL A 260 19.70 16.74 -6.07
CA VAL A 260 18.79 15.66 -6.52
C VAL A 260 17.36 16.16 -6.69
N GLY A 261 16.86 16.89 -5.67
CA GLY A 261 15.49 17.39 -5.67
C GLY A 261 14.47 16.33 -5.25
N ARG A 262 13.20 16.57 -5.61
CA ARG A 262 12.05 15.67 -5.40
C ARG A 262 11.26 15.52 -6.68
N SER A 263 10.89 14.30 -7.03
CA SER A 263 10.10 13.99 -8.22
C SER A 263 9.58 12.55 -8.16
N THR A 264 8.66 12.22 -9.05
CA THR A 264 8.26 10.82 -9.29
C THR A 264 9.38 9.98 -9.91
N SER A 265 10.42 10.62 -10.47
CA SER A 265 11.63 9.99 -11.00
C SER A 265 12.80 10.95 -10.81
N VAL A 266 13.88 10.48 -10.21
CA VAL A 266 15.13 11.24 -9.99
C VAL A 266 16.31 10.45 -10.55
N THR A 267 17.41 11.15 -10.82
CA THR A 267 18.69 10.48 -11.09
C THR A 267 19.30 10.05 -9.76
N TRP A 268 19.36 8.77 -9.52
CA TRP A 268 19.86 8.20 -8.27
C TRP A 268 21.38 8.24 -8.22
N PRO A 269 22.01 9.02 -7.31
CA PRO A 269 23.49 9.07 -7.22
C PRO A 269 24.11 7.72 -6.87
N VAL A 270 23.40 6.89 -6.08
CA VAL A 270 23.86 5.56 -5.65
C VAL A 270 24.09 4.60 -6.80
N ASP A 271 23.46 4.80 -7.97
CA ASP A 271 23.70 3.98 -9.16
C ASP A 271 25.13 4.13 -9.70
N LYS A 272 25.71 5.34 -9.56
CA LYS A 272 27.12 5.60 -9.93
C LYS A 272 28.11 4.91 -8.99
N ALA A 273 27.70 4.68 -7.75
CA ALA A 273 28.49 3.95 -6.76
C ALA A 273 28.36 2.41 -6.89
N ALA A 274 27.60 1.92 -7.88
CA ALA A 274 27.31 0.50 -8.14
C ALA A 274 26.61 -0.23 -6.97
N ASN A 275 26.00 0.50 -6.05
CA ASN A 275 25.24 -0.03 -4.92
C ASN A 275 23.72 0.18 -5.07
N GLY A 276 23.27 0.84 -6.15
CA GLY A 276 21.88 1.06 -6.49
C GLY A 276 21.29 -0.10 -7.28
N VAL A 277 20.02 -0.42 -7.02
CA VAL A 277 19.24 -1.40 -7.80
C VAL A 277 17.85 -0.84 -8.06
N GLY A 278 17.51 -0.64 -9.33
CA GLY A 278 16.18 -0.22 -9.75
C GLY A 278 15.19 -1.39 -9.79
N ALA A 279 13.99 -1.21 -9.22
CA ALA A 279 12.92 -2.20 -9.25
C ALA A 279 11.55 -1.55 -9.56
N LYS A 280 10.69 -2.24 -10.33
CA LYS A 280 9.41 -1.71 -10.78
C LYS A 280 8.32 -1.91 -9.74
N GLY A 281 7.63 -0.82 -9.38
CA GLY A 281 6.51 -0.84 -8.45
C GLY A 281 6.89 -1.14 -7.00
N ASN A 282 5.98 -0.95 -6.05
CA ASN A 282 6.19 -1.30 -4.64
C ASN A 282 6.49 -2.80 -4.47
N ALA A 283 5.77 -3.66 -5.18
CA ALA A 283 5.97 -5.10 -5.14
C ALA A 283 7.38 -5.52 -5.63
N GLY A 284 7.90 -4.86 -6.67
CA GLY A 284 9.25 -5.11 -7.19
C GLY A 284 10.32 -4.70 -6.18
N VAL A 285 10.20 -3.51 -5.57
CA VAL A 285 11.15 -3.06 -4.53
C VAL A 285 11.10 -4.00 -3.33
N ALA A 286 9.91 -4.31 -2.79
CA ALA A 286 9.77 -5.22 -1.66
C ALA A 286 10.34 -6.63 -1.97
N GLY A 287 10.09 -7.14 -3.18
CA GLY A 287 10.63 -8.42 -3.63
C GLY A 287 12.16 -8.41 -3.75
N THR A 288 12.74 -7.34 -4.28
CA THR A 288 14.20 -7.19 -4.40
C THR A 288 14.85 -7.10 -3.02
N VAL A 289 14.29 -6.31 -2.09
CA VAL A 289 14.79 -6.24 -0.71
C VAL A 289 14.70 -7.61 -0.03
N ALA A 290 13.58 -8.32 -0.16
CA ALA A 290 13.39 -9.64 0.44
C ALA A 290 14.45 -10.66 -0.01
N ASN A 291 14.83 -10.61 -1.28
CA ASN A 291 15.73 -11.58 -1.89
C ASN A 291 17.21 -11.17 -1.86
N THR A 292 17.53 -9.95 -1.37
CA THR A 292 18.90 -9.42 -1.35
C THR A 292 19.34 -9.19 0.10
N PRO A 293 20.22 -10.05 0.66
CA PRO A 293 20.83 -9.82 1.97
C PRO A 293 21.53 -8.46 2.03
N GLY A 294 21.24 -7.68 3.08
CA GLY A 294 21.81 -6.35 3.25
C GLY A 294 21.17 -5.25 2.40
N ALA A 295 20.07 -5.54 1.72
CA ALA A 295 19.34 -4.49 1.00
C ALA A 295 18.53 -3.58 1.93
N ILE A 296 18.42 -2.32 1.50
CA ILE A 296 17.50 -1.30 2.02
C ILE A 296 16.64 -0.80 0.86
N GLY A 297 15.38 -0.47 1.12
CA GLY A 297 14.46 0.10 0.14
C GLY A 297 13.38 0.94 0.80
N TYR A 298 12.48 1.51 0.00
CA TYR A 298 11.32 2.24 0.47
C TYR A 298 10.08 1.77 -0.30
N VAL A 299 9.03 1.44 0.44
CA VAL A 299 7.76 0.92 -0.09
C VAL A 299 6.60 1.41 0.77
N ASP A 300 5.37 1.33 0.27
CA ASP A 300 4.20 1.38 1.15
C ASP A 300 4.28 0.26 2.20
N VAL A 301 3.94 0.60 3.43
CA VAL A 301 4.07 -0.26 4.61
C VAL A 301 3.40 -1.63 4.44
N ILE A 302 2.30 -1.74 3.69
CA ILE A 302 1.63 -3.03 3.43
C ILE A 302 2.53 -4.01 2.69
N TYR A 303 3.35 -3.54 1.73
CA TYR A 303 4.27 -4.41 0.98
C TYR A 303 5.42 -4.90 1.84
N ALA A 304 5.93 -4.06 2.76
CA ALA A 304 6.93 -4.49 3.74
C ALA A 304 6.36 -5.58 4.65
N LYS A 305 5.12 -5.42 5.13
CA LYS A 305 4.42 -6.39 5.97
C LYS A 305 4.15 -7.71 5.22
N GLN A 306 3.65 -7.66 3.99
CA GLN A 306 3.40 -8.85 3.16
C GLN A 306 4.66 -9.68 2.91
N LYS A 307 5.81 -9.03 2.79
CA LYS A 307 7.13 -9.66 2.61
C LYS A 307 7.86 -9.93 3.93
N GLN A 308 7.25 -9.59 5.07
CA GLN A 308 7.83 -9.77 6.41
C GLN A 308 9.23 -9.13 6.54
N LEU A 309 9.43 -7.95 5.94
CA LEU A 309 10.67 -7.21 5.97
C LEU A 309 10.86 -6.45 7.28
N GLY A 310 12.10 -6.14 7.63
CA GLY A 310 12.39 -5.17 8.68
C GLY A 310 11.87 -3.78 8.29
N VAL A 311 11.28 -3.07 9.25
CA VAL A 311 10.77 -1.70 9.08
C VAL A 311 11.52 -0.76 10.02
N GLY A 312 12.14 0.26 9.46
CA GLY A 312 12.92 1.25 10.19
C GLY A 312 12.05 2.33 10.83
N ALA A 313 12.54 2.86 11.95
CA ALA A 313 12.03 4.11 12.51
C ALA A 313 12.76 5.29 11.87
N VAL A 314 12.01 6.26 11.40
CA VAL A 314 12.54 7.45 10.71
C VAL A 314 12.38 8.68 11.58
N GLN A 315 13.44 9.51 11.65
CA GLN A 315 13.43 10.72 12.45
C GLN A 315 12.48 11.76 11.84
N ASN A 316 11.54 12.24 12.64
CA ASN A 316 10.56 13.27 12.26
C ASN A 316 11.04 14.69 12.55
N ALA A 317 10.19 15.69 12.23
CA ALA A 317 10.48 17.10 12.44
C ALA A 317 10.75 17.49 13.91
N ALA A 318 10.21 16.75 14.87
CA ALA A 318 10.43 16.92 16.30
C ALA A 318 11.72 16.24 16.81
N GLY A 319 12.44 15.51 15.95
CA GLY A 319 13.66 14.76 16.29
C GLY A 319 13.43 13.35 16.82
N ASN A 320 12.18 12.89 16.88
CA ASN A 320 11.82 11.56 17.36
C ASN A 320 11.88 10.51 16.25
N PHE A 321 12.28 9.28 16.60
CA PHE A 321 12.28 8.15 15.68
C PHE A 321 10.92 7.44 15.71
N VAL A 322 10.20 7.48 14.58
CA VAL A 322 8.81 7.01 14.47
C VAL A 322 8.71 5.92 13.41
N ILE A 323 7.98 4.84 13.72
CA ILE A 323 7.62 3.77 12.76
C ILE A 323 6.28 4.09 12.08
N PRO A 324 6.04 3.63 10.82
CA PRO A 324 4.76 3.82 10.14
C PRO A 324 3.69 2.86 10.71
N THR A 325 2.78 3.42 11.47
CA THR A 325 1.55 2.75 11.94
C THR A 325 0.35 3.58 11.53
N LEU A 326 -0.85 3.01 11.56
CA LEU A 326 -2.08 3.76 11.31
C LEU A 326 -2.13 5.04 12.14
N GLN A 327 -1.80 4.94 13.43
CA GLN A 327 -1.86 6.08 14.35
C GLN A 327 -0.81 7.15 14.02
N THR A 328 0.44 6.76 13.73
CA THR A 328 1.52 7.72 13.46
C THR A 328 1.36 8.42 12.10
N ILE A 329 0.73 7.74 11.14
CA ILE A 329 0.35 8.30 9.84
C ILE A 329 -0.84 9.26 10.01
N LEU A 330 -1.86 8.89 10.82
CA LEU A 330 -2.97 9.77 11.15
C LEU A 330 -2.50 11.05 11.85
N TRP A 331 -1.54 10.97 12.76
CA TRP A 331 -0.95 12.14 13.40
C TRP A 331 -0.23 13.05 12.39
N ALA A 332 0.44 12.50 11.38
CA ALA A 332 1.04 13.31 10.31
C ALA A 332 -0.04 14.12 9.56
N ALA A 333 -1.18 13.51 9.25
CA ALA A 333 -2.30 14.20 8.61
C ALA A 333 -2.93 15.25 9.55
N ALA A 334 -3.11 14.93 10.83
CA ALA A 334 -3.70 15.84 11.82
C ALA A 334 -2.80 17.05 12.15
N ASN A 335 -1.48 16.91 12.05
CA ASN A 335 -0.51 17.98 12.30
C ASN A 335 0.00 18.67 11.03
N ALA A 336 -0.53 18.29 9.85
CA ALA A 336 -0.24 18.98 8.61
C ALA A 336 -0.78 20.41 8.63
N THR A 337 -0.06 21.33 8.03
CA THR A 337 -0.48 22.72 7.89
C THR A 337 -1.40 22.89 6.68
N GLY A 338 -2.44 23.69 6.86
CA GLY A 338 -3.39 24.04 5.79
C GLY A 338 -4.74 23.33 5.94
N THR A 339 -5.76 23.97 5.43
CA THR A 339 -7.12 23.42 5.35
C THR A 339 -7.34 22.88 3.95
N PRO A 340 -7.92 21.68 3.78
CA PRO A 340 -8.26 21.17 2.45
C PRO A 340 -9.13 22.19 1.69
N ASN A 341 -8.74 22.51 0.47
CA ASN A 341 -9.44 23.44 -0.41
C ASN A 341 -9.98 22.65 -1.62
N PRO A 342 -11.29 22.58 -1.83
CA PRO A 342 -11.87 21.86 -2.97
C PRO A 342 -11.39 22.33 -4.35
N ALA A 343 -10.87 23.56 -4.43
CA ALA A 343 -10.28 24.09 -5.67
C ALA A 343 -8.84 23.62 -5.90
N ASP A 344 -8.14 23.17 -4.85
CA ASP A 344 -6.78 22.64 -4.92
C ASP A 344 -6.54 21.64 -3.77
N LEU A 345 -6.72 20.37 -4.06
CA LEU A 345 -6.59 19.27 -3.09
C LEU A 345 -5.18 18.64 -3.09
N ARG A 346 -4.15 19.36 -3.52
CA ARG A 346 -2.75 18.96 -3.41
C ARG A 346 -2.27 19.08 -1.96
N LEU A 347 -2.64 18.11 -1.13
CA LEU A 347 -2.31 18.10 0.29
C LEU A 347 -0.86 17.63 0.52
N HIS A 348 -0.17 18.28 1.45
CA HIS A 348 1.21 17.96 1.81
C HIS A 348 1.31 17.62 3.30
N ILE A 349 1.72 16.37 3.60
CA ILE A 349 1.84 15.86 4.97
C ILE A 349 3.23 15.24 5.26
N VAL A 350 4.15 15.30 4.27
CA VAL A 350 5.53 14.84 4.47
C VAL A 350 6.22 15.73 5.49
N ASN A 351 6.87 15.11 6.45
CA ASN A 351 7.57 15.74 7.58
C ASN A 351 6.71 16.75 8.35
N ALA A 352 5.40 16.44 8.49
CA ALA A 352 4.48 17.23 9.30
C ALA A 352 4.97 17.31 10.75
N GLY A 353 4.59 18.39 11.44
CA GLY A 353 4.92 18.62 12.84
C GLY A 353 4.35 17.55 13.77
N GLY A 354 4.67 17.67 15.07
CA GLY A 354 4.20 16.78 16.14
C GLY A 354 5.16 15.64 16.47
N ASP A 355 5.19 15.30 17.76
CA ASP A 355 6.19 14.37 18.33
C ASP A 355 6.10 12.95 17.76
N GLN A 356 4.92 12.52 17.35
CA GLN A 356 4.65 11.15 16.92
C GLN A 356 4.20 11.05 15.46
N SER A 357 4.25 12.14 14.71
CA SER A 357 3.93 12.14 13.28
C SER A 357 4.96 11.35 12.49
N TYR A 358 4.50 10.37 11.69
CA TYR A 358 5.39 9.63 10.80
C TYR A 358 5.87 10.53 9.65
N PRO A 359 7.18 10.68 9.43
CA PRO A 359 7.68 11.73 8.55
C PRO A 359 7.49 11.46 7.05
N ILE A 360 7.33 10.21 6.62
CA ILE A 360 7.13 9.87 5.21
C ILE A 360 5.69 9.38 4.99
N ALA A 361 4.73 10.14 5.53
CA ALA A 361 3.31 9.95 5.27
C ALA A 361 2.91 10.72 4.01
N THR A 362 1.98 10.18 3.23
CA THR A 362 1.47 10.81 2.00
C THR A 362 0.02 10.45 1.74
N TYR A 363 -0.71 11.38 1.12
CA TYR A 363 -1.96 11.06 0.45
C TYR A 363 -1.68 10.36 -0.88
N THR A 364 -2.66 9.60 -1.33
CA THR A 364 -2.75 9.11 -2.71
C THR A 364 -4.04 9.64 -3.32
N TYR A 365 -4.03 9.88 -4.62
CA TYR A 365 -5.03 10.67 -5.31
C TYR A 365 -5.60 9.92 -6.50
N VAL A 366 -6.92 10.05 -6.69
CA VAL A 366 -7.58 9.79 -7.95
C VAL A 366 -7.38 11.00 -8.88
N LEU A 367 -7.16 10.73 -10.16
CA LEU A 367 -7.06 11.71 -11.24
C LEU A 367 -8.22 11.50 -12.22
N VAL A 368 -9.03 12.52 -12.46
CA VAL A 368 -10.21 12.43 -13.32
C VAL A 368 -10.50 13.77 -13.99
N TYR A 369 -11.07 13.77 -15.19
CA TYR A 369 -11.57 14.99 -15.80
C TYR A 369 -12.85 15.45 -15.11
N LYS A 370 -12.93 16.76 -14.75
CA LYS A 370 -14.11 17.36 -14.12
C LYS A 370 -15.34 17.27 -15.02
N ASP A 371 -15.20 17.62 -16.30
CA ASP A 371 -16.14 17.24 -17.35
C ASP A 371 -15.66 15.92 -17.98
N MET A 372 -16.30 14.82 -17.61
CA MET A 372 -15.90 13.48 -18.04
C MET A 372 -16.09 13.27 -19.55
N SER A 373 -16.86 14.12 -20.25
CA SER A 373 -17.02 14.09 -21.69
C SER A 373 -15.73 14.49 -22.46
N LEU A 374 -14.77 15.10 -21.75
CA LEU A 374 -13.45 15.37 -22.32
C LEU A 374 -12.64 14.09 -22.58
N ASN A 375 -13.00 12.96 -21.96
CA ASN A 375 -12.45 11.66 -22.28
C ASN A 375 -13.39 10.96 -23.27
N PRO A 376 -12.95 10.72 -24.55
CA PRO A 376 -13.82 10.16 -25.59
C PRO A 376 -14.27 8.72 -25.32
N ASP A 377 -13.58 7.97 -24.45
CA ASP A 377 -13.93 6.60 -24.08
C ASP A 377 -15.04 6.53 -23.01
N LEU A 378 -15.42 7.68 -22.42
CA LEU A 378 -16.50 7.78 -21.49
C LEU A 378 -17.83 8.18 -22.18
N ASN A 379 -18.89 7.50 -21.79
CA ASN A 379 -20.28 7.91 -22.05
C ASN A 379 -20.95 8.26 -20.72
N ILE A 380 -22.20 8.73 -20.75
CA ILE A 380 -22.94 9.16 -19.55
C ILE A 380 -23.08 8.04 -18.50
N ASP A 381 -23.24 6.76 -18.94
CA ASP A 381 -23.42 5.64 -18.04
C ASP A 381 -22.10 5.29 -17.32
N LYS A 382 -20.98 5.26 -18.07
CA LYS A 382 -19.65 5.12 -17.48
C LYS A 382 -19.32 6.27 -16.53
N ALA A 383 -19.63 7.50 -16.90
CA ALA A 383 -19.39 8.68 -16.07
C ALA A 383 -20.18 8.62 -14.76
N LYS A 384 -21.46 8.24 -14.79
CA LYS A 384 -22.29 8.03 -13.58
C LYS A 384 -21.75 6.92 -12.71
N ALA A 385 -21.37 5.78 -13.31
CA ALA A 385 -20.80 4.64 -12.57
C ALA A 385 -19.47 5.02 -11.91
N LEU A 386 -18.62 5.77 -12.59
CA LEU A 386 -17.34 6.25 -12.06
C LEU A 386 -17.52 7.24 -10.91
N ALA A 387 -18.41 8.22 -11.07
CA ALA A 387 -18.73 9.16 -10.01
C ALA A 387 -19.34 8.46 -8.77
N GLY A 388 -20.22 7.48 -8.98
CA GLY A 388 -20.77 6.65 -7.91
C GLY A 388 -19.72 5.81 -7.20
N PHE A 389 -18.76 5.23 -7.94
CA PHE A 389 -17.64 4.51 -7.36
C PHE A 389 -16.76 5.41 -6.50
N PHE A 390 -16.40 6.61 -6.98
CA PHE A 390 -15.59 7.54 -6.21
C PHE A 390 -16.30 8.02 -4.94
N TRP A 391 -17.60 8.32 -5.06
CA TRP A 391 -18.40 8.67 -3.89
C TRP A 391 -18.40 7.57 -2.84
N TRP A 392 -18.66 6.32 -3.24
CA TRP A 392 -18.61 5.18 -2.35
C TRP A 392 -17.21 4.97 -1.75
N ALA A 393 -16.15 5.14 -2.56
CA ALA A 393 -14.76 4.90 -2.13
C ALA A 393 -14.32 5.83 -0.99
N ILE A 394 -14.72 7.12 -1.04
CA ILE A 394 -14.39 8.10 0.03
C ILE A 394 -15.31 7.99 1.26
N HIS A 395 -16.36 7.18 1.20
CA HIS A 395 -17.29 6.94 2.31
C HIS A 395 -17.23 5.48 2.77
N ASP A 396 -18.16 4.63 2.32
CA ASP A 396 -18.26 3.24 2.76
C ASP A 396 -17.01 2.42 2.42
N GLY A 397 -16.32 2.76 1.33
CA GLY A 397 -15.06 2.14 0.92
C GLY A 397 -13.95 2.30 1.95
N GLN A 398 -13.97 3.35 2.77
CA GLN A 398 -12.94 3.61 3.77
C GLN A 398 -12.88 2.54 4.87
N GLN A 399 -13.94 1.80 5.12
CA GLN A 399 -13.96 0.69 6.10
C GLN A 399 -12.93 -0.42 5.80
N TYR A 400 -12.47 -0.52 4.55
CA TYR A 400 -11.48 -1.53 4.14
C TYR A 400 -10.03 -1.06 4.29
N SER A 401 -9.80 0.22 4.61
CA SER A 401 -8.47 0.84 4.64
C SER A 401 -7.58 0.25 5.73
N GLU A 402 -8.04 0.21 6.99
CA GLU A 402 -7.22 -0.16 8.15
C GLU A 402 -6.69 -1.60 8.08
N ALA A 403 -7.49 -2.54 7.55
CA ALA A 403 -7.06 -3.93 7.38
C ALA A 403 -5.86 -4.07 6.42
N LEU A 404 -5.69 -3.10 5.53
CA LEU A 404 -4.60 -3.00 4.55
C LEU A 404 -3.55 -1.95 4.95
N ILE A 405 -3.61 -1.44 6.18
CA ILE A 405 -2.69 -0.44 6.77
C ILE A 405 -2.74 0.91 6.03
N TYR A 406 -3.86 1.25 5.42
CA TYR A 406 -4.16 2.61 5.00
C TYR A 406 -4.98 3.32 6.08
N VAL A 407 -4.78 4.62 6.21
CA VAL A 407 -5.57 5.44 7.13
C VAL A 407 -6.78 5.97 6.37
N PRO A 408 -8.00 5.80 6.90
CA PRO A 408 -9.19 6.42 6.34
C PRO A 408 -9.02 7.95 6.25
N LEU A 409 -9.64 8.55 5.23
CA LEU A 409 -9.57 10.00 5.03
C LEU A 409 -10.12 10.75 6.25
N PRO A 410 -9.42 11.81 6.73
CA PRO A 410 -9.96 12.71 7.74
C PRO A 410 -11.25 13.39 7.24
N GLN A 411 -12.22 13.64 8.14
CA GLN A 411 -13.54 14.18 7.78
C GLN A 411 -13.50 15.53 7.04
N ASN A 412 -12.53 16.40 7.37
CA ASN A 412 -12.32 17.65 6.66
C ASN A 412 -11.82 17.45 5.22
N VAL A 413 -11.11 16.36 4.94
CA VAL A 413 -10.69 15.97 3.58
C VAL A 413 -11.88 15.39 2.83
N VAL A 414 -12.62 14.46 3.44
CA VAL A 414 -13.86 13.91 2.86
C VAL A 414 -14.84 15.04 2.47
N GLY A 415 -15.05 16.02 3.36
CA GLY A 415 -15.94 17.14 3.05
C GLY A 415 -15.46 18.03 1.89
N ALA A 416 -14.13 18.14 1.68
CA ALA A 416 -13.58 18.86 0.52
C ALA A 416 -13.69 18.01 -0.77
N ASP A 417 -13.49 16.71 -0.68
CA ASP A 417 -13.68 15.76 -1.79
C ASP A 417 -15.13 15.71 -2.24
N GLU A 418 -16.09 15.68 -1.30
CA GLU A 418 -17.53 15.77 -1.61
C GLU A 418 -17.86 16.99 -2.44
N GLN A 419 -17.34 18.17 -2.03
CA GLN A 419 -17.56 19.42 -2.77
C GLN A 419 -17.02 19.33 -4.19
N LEU A 420 -15.82 18.73 -4.39
CA LEU A 420 -15.27 18.49 -5.71
C LEU A 420 -16.12 17.51 -6.51
N LEU A 421 -16.42 16.33 -5.93
CA LEU A 421 -17.15 15.26 -6.60
C LEU A 421 -18.54 15.70 -7.07
N ARG A 422 -19.24 16.55 -6.32
CA ARG A 422 -20.53 17.14 -6.72
C ARG A 422 -20.42 18.08 -7.93
N THR A 423 -19.21 18.51 -8.32
CA THR A 423 -18.98 19.30 -9.54
C THR A 423 -18.68 18.47 -10.78
N LEU A 424 -18.49 17.14 -10.61
CA LEU A 424 -18.25 16.24 -11.73
C LEU A 424 -19.47 16.21 -12.64
N ASN A 425 -19.24 16.31 -13.94
CA ASN A 425 -20.32 16.40 -14.91
C ASN A 425 -19.96 15.67 -16.20
N PHE A 426 -20.96 15.48 -17.05
CA PHE A 426 -20.84 15.01 -18.42
C PHE A 426 -21.59 15.95 -19.34
N GLN A 427 -20.87 16.74 -20.15
CA GLN A 427 -21.46 17.79 -21.02
C GLN A 427 -22.36 18.76 -20.22
N GLY A 428 -21.94 19.16 -19.05
CA GLY A 428 -22.69 20.09 -18.17
C GLY A 428 -23.76 19.43 -17.28
N GLN A 429 -24.12 18.16 -17.51
CA GLN A 429 -25.03 17.41 -16.64
C GLN A 429 -24.26 16.89 -15.40
N LEU A 430 -24.63 17.31 -14.18
CA LEU A 430 -24.07 16.81 -12.96
C LEU A 430 -24.33 15.31 -12.81
N LEU A 431 -23.31 14.57 -12.27
CA LEU A 431 -23.34 13.11 -12.20
C LEU A 431 -23.84 12.59 -10.87
N LEU A 432 -23.67 13.36 -9.79
CA LEU A 432 -24.19 13.06 -8.45
C LEU A 432 -25.36 13.96 -8.15
N SER A 433 -26.45 13.38 -7.65
CA SER A 433 -27.61 14.13 -7.12
C SER A 433 -27.20 14.86 -5.83
N SER A 434 -27.74 16.06 -5.63
CA SER A 434 -27.58 16.87 -4.41
C SER A 434 -28.13 16.15 -3.18
#